data_602c72c54b7e649c2fbcaa92f895b8c7
#
_entry.id   602c72c54b7e649c2fbcaa92f895b8c7
#
_cell.length_a   1.000
_cell.length_b   1.000
_cell.length_c   1.000
_cell.angle_alpha   90.00
_cell.angle_beta   90.00
_cell.angle_gamma   90.00
#
_symmetry.space_group_name_H-M   'P 1'
#
loop_
_entity.id
_entity.type
_entity.pdbx_description
1 polymer ?
#
loop_
_entity_poly.entity_id
_entity_poly.type
_entity_poly.pdbx_seq_one_letter_code
_entity_poly.pdbx_strand_id
1 'polypeptide(L)'
;MASNIFKSVREGYAVEGIEKYYTSHGDTYINPHELFISELLTKNKNRIDYSKVLDLSCGSGEVTRTLQALGYTDMLGCDPFTAKLYREKTGCDCLEYTFTDFLLPQTLTDEHFKTRFSAIICSFALHLAPEKILYSFVQAIWQLSDALVIITPHKRPVLEKLQNTKLIFEDFALTAREKKIFLKFYEQH
;
A
#
# COMPACT_ATOMS: atom_id res chain seq x y z
N MET A 1 21.96 20.26 2.99
CA MET A 1 20.66 20.16 2.27
C MET A 1 20.95 19.46 0.95
N ALA A 2 20.67 18.14 0.86
CA ALA A 2 20.80 17.44 -0.40
C ALA A 2 19.61 17.86 -1.27
N SER A 3 19.87 18.61 -2.33
CA SER A 3 18.88 18.96 -3.34
C SER A 3 18.38 17.67 -3.97
N ASN A 4 17.06 17.46 -3.97
CA ASN A 4 16.42 16.37 -4.69
C ASN A 4 16.87 16.43 -6.16
N ILE A 5 17.77 15.55 -6.56
CA ILE A 5 18.37 15.52 -7.90
C ILE A 5 17.33 15.15 -8.96
N PHE A 6 16.22 14.51 -8.55
CA PHE A 6 15.16 14.03 -9.42
C PHE A 6 13.92 14.91 -9.37
N LYS A 7 13.34 15.20 -10.54
CA LYS A 7 12.08 15.96 -10.67
C LYS A 7 10.85 15.18 -10.20
N SER A 8 10.96 13.86 -10.10
CA SER A 8 9.91 12.97 -9.61
C SER A 8 10.48 11.67 -9.07
N VAL A 9 9.74 11.00 -8.17
CA VAL A 9 10.06 9.66 -7.65
C VAL A 9 10.24 8.64 -8.79
N ARG A 10 9.39 8.73 -9.83
CA ARG A 10 9.47 7.87 -11.02
C ARG A 10 10.77 8.06 -11.79
N GLU A 11 11.29 9.27 -11.87
CA GLU A 11 12.58 9.56 -12.51
C GLU A 11 13.74 8.94 -11.72
N GLY A 12 13.67 9.00 -10.39
CA GLY A 12 14.63 8.33 -9.51
C GLY A 12 14.64 6.81 -9.71
N TYR A 13 13.48 6.18 -9.81
CA TYR A 13 13.38 4.74 -10.09
C TYR A 13 13.96 4.36 -11.46
N ALA A 14 13.77 5.19 -12.48
CA ALA A 14 14.26 4.92 -13.82
C ALA A 14 15.80 4.99 -13.91
N VAL A 15 16.42 5.80 -13.05
CA VAL A 15 17.87 6.03 -13.06
C VAL A 15 18.60 5.09 -12.11
N GLU A 16 18.11 4.90 -10.90
CA GLU A 16 18.81 4.19 -9.84
C GLU A 16 18.27 2.77 -9.57
N GLY A 17 17.07 2.47 -10.04
CA GLY A 17 16.30 1.31 -9.62
C GLY A 17 15.54 1.57 -8.29
N ILE A 18 14.48 0.80 -8.06
CA ILE A 18 13.57 1.00 -6.92
C ILE A 18 14.31 0.81 -5.59
N GLU A 19 15.03 -0.30 -5.46
CA GLU A 19 15.76 -0.65 -4.23
C GLU A 19 16.79 0.41 -3.86
N LYS A 20 17.66 0.81 -4.81
CA LYS A 20 18.69 1.81 -4.58
C LYS A 20 18.12 3.17 -4.26
N TYR A 21 17.03 3.57 -4.94
CA TYR A 21 16.36 4.85 -4.65
C TYR A 21 15.88 4.91 -3.20
N TYR A 22 15.15 3.90 -2.72
CA TYR A 22 14.65 3.89 -1.35
C TYR A 22 15.74 3.68 -0.30
N THR A 23 16.78 2.91 -0.58
CA THR A 23 17.94 2.79 0.31
C THR A 23 18.60 4.15 0.55
N SER A 24 18.62 5.02 -0.46
CA SER A 24 19.25 6.34 -0.38
C SER A 24 18.31 7.45 0.11
N HIS A 25 16.99 7.33 -0.08
CA HIS A 25 16.02 8.40 0.15
C HIS A 25 14.84 8.00 1.05
N GLY A 26 14.79 6.76 1.53
CA GLY A 26 13.67 6.25 2.32
C GLY A 26 13.39 7.07 3.59
N ASP A 27 14.44 7.49 4.30
CA ASP A 27 14.32 8.28 5.54
C ASP A 27 13.69 9.68 5.33
N THR A 28 13.68 10.19 4.11
CA THR A 28 13.14 11.53 3.76
C THR A 28 11.96 11.46 2.80
N TYR A 29 11.42 10.26 2.58
CA TYR A 29 10.32 10.05 1.63
C TYR A 29 9.07 10.84 2.03
N ILE A 30 8.49 11.55 1.06
CA ILE A 30 7.21 12.24 1.17
C ILE A 30 6.37 11.85 -0.04
N ASN A 31 5.20 11.31 0.21
CA ASN A 31 4.26 10.97 -0.86
C ASN A 31 3.51 12.24 -1.32
N PRO A 32 3.69 12.70 -2.57
CA PRO A 32 3.01 13.89 -3.07
C PRO A 32 1.48 13.71 -3.22
N HIS A 33 0.98 12.50 -3.00
CA HIS A 33 -0.43 12.13 -3.18
C HIS A 33 -1.18 11.91 -1.86
N GLU A 34 -0.61 12.29 -0.72
CA GLU A 34 -1.20 12.10 0.61
C GLU A 34 -2.64 12.62 0.71
N LEU A 35 -2.92 13.81 0.14
CA LEU A 35 -4.26 14.40 0.16
C LEU A 35 -5.30 13.52 -0.53
N PHE A 36 -4.95 12.88 -1.65
CA PHE A 36 -5.87 12.00 -2.39
C PHE A 36 -6.09 10.67 -1.67
N ILE A 37 -5.06 10.16 -0.98
CA ILE A 37 -5.20 8.97 -0.11
C ILE A 37 -6.22 9.29 0.99
N SER A 38 -6.03 10.42 1.68
CA SER A 38 -6.92 10.86 2.76
C SER A 38 -8.35 11.09 2.27
N GLU A 39 -8.55 11.78 1.14
CA GLU A 39 -9.86 12.00 0.55
C GLU A 39 -10.58 10.68 0.27
N LEU A 40 -9.91 9.75 -0.44
CA LEU A 40 -10.51 8.48 -0.86
C LEU A 40 -10.86 7.58 0.32
N LEU A 41 -9.98 7.45 1.32
CA LEU A 41 -10.26 6.65 2.50
C LEU A 41 -11.39 7.24 3.34
N THR A 42 -11.40 8.57 3.55
CA THR A 42 -12.44 9.26 4.30
C THR A 42 -13.81 9.12 3.62
N LYS A 43 -13.87 9.30 2.32
CA LYS A 43 -15.10 9.17 1.52
C LYS A 43 -15.70 7.77 1.61
N ASN A 44 -14.87 6.74 1.68
CA ASN A 44 -15.29 5.35 1.69
C ASN A 44 -15.32 4.69 3.09
N LYS A 45 -15.19 5.47 4.18
CA LYS A 45 -15.11 4.94 5.55
C LYS A 45 -16.30 4.10 6.02
N ASN A 46 -17.46 4.29 5.42
CA ASN A 46 -18.67 3.52 5.73
C ASN A 46 -18.86 2.29 4.81
N ARG A 47 -17.95 2.06 3.88
CA ARG A 47 -18.03 0.98 2.88
C ARG A 47 -16.92 -0.05 3.07
N ILE A 48 -15.86 0.30 3.78
CA ILE A 48 -14.69 -0.53 4.03
C ILE A 48 -14.51 -0.63 5.54
N ASP A 49 -14.29 -1.84 6.03
CA ASP A 49 -13.95 -2.08 7.44
C ASP A 49 -12.47 -1.80 7.68
N TYR A 50 -12.18 -0.78 8.47
CA TYR A 50 -10.82 -0.39 8.86
C TYR A 50 -10.48 -0.79 10.31
N SER A 51 -11.21 -1.73 10.91
CA SER A 51 -11.01 -2.10 12.32
C SER A 51 -9.63 -2.70 12.61
N LYS A 52 -9.04 -3.41 11.63
CA LYS A 52 -7.66 -3.92 11.70
C LYS A 52 -7.05 -3.91 10.30
N VAL A 53 -6.06 -3.08 10.05
CA VAL A 53 -5.52 -2.84 8.70
C VAL A 53 -4.04 -3.20 8.58
N LEU A 54 -3.69 -3.91 7.50
CA LEU A 54 -2.32 -3.99 7.01
C LEU A 54 -2.10 -2.90 5.95
N ASP A 55 -1.27 -1.91 6.28
CA ASP A 55 -0.79 -0.87 5.35
C ASP A 55 0.41 -1.43 4.58
N LEU A 56 0.15 -1.97 3.40
CA LEU A 56 1.11 -2.71 2.58
C LEU A 56 1.86 -1.78 1.64
N SER A 57 3.20 -1.84 1.69
CA SER A 57 4.10 -0.86 1.06
C SER A 57 3.78 0.55 1.58
N CYS A 58 3.82 0.66 2.90
CA CYS A 58 3.23 1.75 3.67
C CYS A 58 3.93 3.11 3.51
N GLY A 59 5.11 3.16 2.91
CA GLY A 59 5.85 4.39 2.70
C GLY A 59 6.10 5.15 4.01
N SER A 60 5.71 6.41 4.08
CA SER A 60 5.80 7.20 5.31
C SER A 60 4.52 7.15 6.17
N GLY A 61 3.57 6.25 5.87
CA GLY A 61 2.37 5.99 6.67
C GLY A 61 1.18 6.90 6.35
N GLU A 62 1.01 7.33 5.10
CA GLU A 62 -0.09 8.21 4.69
C GLU A 62 -1.47 7.56 4.91
N VAL A 63 -1.59 6.27 4.60
CA VAL A 63 -2.81 5.48 4.87
C VAL A 63 -3.05 5.41 6.36
N THR A 64 -2.06 4.96 7.12
CA THR A 64 -2.15 4.79 8.57
C THR A 64 -2.50 6.08 9.28
N ARG A 65 -1.83 7.21 8.98
CA ARG A 65 -2.15 8.51 9.58
C ARG A 65 -3.56 8.98 9.25
N THR A 66 -4.03 8.73 8.03
CA THR A 66 -5.41 9.03 7.66
C THR A 66 -6.40 8.23 8.51
N LEU A 67 -6.17 6.93 8.68
CA LEU A 67 -7.05 6.08 9.47
C LEU A 67 -7.01 6.44 10.96
N GLN A 68 -5.84 6.80 11.50
CA GLN A 68 -5.70 7.32 12.87
C GLN A 68 -6.51 8.60 13.07
N ALA A 69 -6.48 9.53 12.10
CA ALA A 69 -7.30 10.74 12.15
C ALA A 69 -8.82 10.46 12.09
N LEU A 70 -9.22 9.31 11.54
CA LEU A 70 -10.61 8.82 11.54
C LEU A 70 -10.98 8.04 12.80
N GLY A 71 -10.03 7.81 13.73
CA GLY A 71 -10.26 7.14 15.02
C GLY A 71 -9.94 5.65 15.03
N TYR A 72 -9.35 5.10 13.96
CA TYR A 72 -8.89 3.71 13.94
C TYR A 72 -7.48 3.58 14.54
N THR A 73 -7.20 2.49 15.25
CA THR A 73 -5.96 2.34 16.04
C THR A 73 -5.21 1.03 15.80
N ASP A 74 -5.84 0.02 15.18
CA ASP A 74 -5.22 -1.29 14.95
C ASP A 74 -4.65 -1.35 13.52
N MET A 75 -3.43 -0.83 13.35
CA MET A 75 -2.71 -0.82 12.08
C MET A 75 -1.31 -1.43 12.22
N LEU A 76 -0.92 -2.18 11.20
CA LEU A 76 0.42 -2.70 11.00
C LEU A 76 0.95 -2.23 9.65
N GLY A 77 2.14 -1.64 9.62
CA GLY A 77 2.82 -1.31 8.38
C GLY A 77 3.60 -2.48 7.83
N CYS A 78 3.85 -2.46 6.52
CA CYS A 78 4.80 -3.37 5.89
C CYS A 78 5.50 -2.65 4.72
N ASP A 79 6.80 -2.40 4.86
CA ASP A 79 7.62 -1.78 3.82
C ASP A 79 9.11 -2.07 4.08
N PRO A 80 9.85 -2.66 3.12
CA PRO A 80 11.24 -3.05 3.34
C PRO A 80 12.22 -1.86 3.40
N PHE A 81 11.79 -0.66 3.00
CA PHE A 81 12.71 0.47 2.83
C PHE A 81 12.40 1.66 3.74
N THR A 82 11.15 1.80 4.18
CA THR A 82 10.67 2.99 4.91
C THR A 82 10.16 2.66 6.32
N ALA A 83 10.35 1.42 6.79
CA ALA A 83 9.82 0.95 8.07
C ALA A 83 10.20 1.84 9.25
N LYS A 84 11.44 2.32 9.31
CA LYS A 84 11.89 3.25 10.35
C LYS A 84 11.09 4.55 10.32
N LEU A 85 10.99 5.18 9.16
CA LEU A 85 10.24 6.43 8.96
C LEU A 85 8.75 6.25 9.27
N TYR A 86 8.17 5.12 8.89
CA TYR A 86 6.80 4.76 9.22
C TYR A 86 6.57 4.72 10.73
N ARG A 87 7.41 3.98 11.48
CA ARG A 87 7.31 3.90 12.95
C ARG A 87 7.45 5.27 13.61
N GLU A 88 8.38 6.11 13.13
CA GLU A 88 8.58 7.47 13.65
C GLU A 88 7.36 8.38 13.43
N LYS A 89 6.67 8.26 12.28
CA LYS A 89 5.55 9.12 11.93
C LYS A 89 4.20 8.65 12.45
N THR A 90 4.02 7.34 12.61
CA THR A 90 2.71 6.75 12.94
C THR A 90 2.65 6.23 14.37
N GLY A 91 3.79 5.88 14.97
CA GLY A 91 3.85 5.17 16.24
C GLY A 91 3.42 3.70 16.16
N CYS A 92 3.12 3.18 14.97
CA CYS A 92 2.73 1.78 14.75
C CYS A 92 3.91 0.92 14.35
N ASP A 93 3.82 -0.39 14.57
CA ASP A 93 4.81 -1.36 14.10
C ASP A 93 4.82 -1.48 12.57
N CYS A 94 5.98 -1.86 12.04
CA CYS A 94 6.18 -2.05 10.61
C CYS A 94 7.08 -3.25 10.35
N LEU A 95 6.61 -4.16 9.51
CA LEU A 95 7.39 -5.31 9.02
C LEU A 95 8.21 -4.90 7.78
N GLU A 96 9.36 -5.55 7.60
CA GLU A 96 10.28 -5.20 6.51
C GLU A 96 10.24 -6.24 5.38
N TYR A 97 9.03 -6.71 5.00
CA TYR A 97 8.84 -7.69 3.94
C TYR A 97 8.64 -7.03 2.58
N THR A 98 9.28 -7.60 1.57
CA THR A 98 9.06 -7.31 0.14
C THR A 98 7.86 -8.08 -0.39
N PHE A 99 7.37 -7.75 -1.60
CA PHE A 99 6.36 -8.55 -2.28
C PHE A 99 6.77 -10.02 -2.48
N THR A 100 8.07 -10.28 -2.63
CA THR A 100 8.60 -11.64 -2.83
C THR A 100 8.59 -12.44 -1.53
N ASP A 101 8.78 -11.81 -0.39
CA ASP A 101 8.81 -12.49 0.92
C ASP A 101 7.44 -13.09 1.25
N PHE A 102 6.33 -12.48 0.80
CA PHE A 102 4.98 -13.05 0.97
C PHE A 102 4.77 -14.38 0.24
N LEU A 103 5.67 -14.77 -0.66
CA LEU A 103 5.64 -16.09 -1.32
C LEU A 103 6.29 -17.18 -0.47
N LEU A 104 6.94 -16.81 0.63
CA LEU A 104 7.61 -17.73 1.53
C LEU A 104 6.64 -18.14 2.65
N PRO A 105 6.42 -19.45 2.88
CA PRO A 105 5.49 -19.91 3.91
C PRO A 105 5.79 -19.35 5.32
N GLN A 106 7.07 -19.18 5.67
CA GLN A 106 7.49 -18.64 6.96
C GLN A 106 7.01 -17.19 7.18
N THR A 107 6.91 -16.37 6.12
CA THR A 107 6.39 -15.01 6.23
C THR A 107 4.93 -15.03 6.67
N LEU A 108 4.11 -15.88 6.06
CA LEU A 108 2.68 -15.97 6.37
C LEU A 108 2.40 -16.58 7.76
N THR A 109 3.41 -17.20 8.39
CA THR A 109 3.33 -17.73 9.77
C THR A 109 3.89 -16.77 10.82
N ASP A 110 4.28 -15.56 10.43
CA ASP A 110 4.71 -14.51 11.34
C ASP A 110 3.65 -14.25 12.42
N GLU A 111 4.10 -13.94 13.64
CA GLU A 111 3.19 -13.73 14.77
C GLU A 111 2.21 -12.58 14.56
N HIS A 112 2.58 -11.56 13.79
CA HIS A 112 1.72 -10.42 13.44
C HIS A 112 0.55 -10.82 12.52
N PHE A 113 0.64 -11.97 11.85
CA PHE A 113 -0.38 -12.50 10.94
C PHE A 113 -1.26 -13.58 11.56
N LYS A 114 -1.13 -13.86 12.87
CA LYS A 114 -1.97 -14.87 13.58
C LYS A 114 -3.46 -14.54 13.52
N THR A 115 -3.82 -13.29 13.46
CA THR A 115 -5.20 -12.83 13.30
C THR A 115 -5.34 -12.11 11.97
N ARG A 116 -6.41 -12.41 11.23
CA ARG A 116 -6.65 -11.80 9.93
C ARG A 116 -6.92 -10.30 10.05
N PHE A 117 -6.59 -9.58 9.02
CA PHE A 117 -6.92 -8.15 8.87
C PHE A 117 -8.34 -8.00 8.32
N SER A 118 -9.03 -6.93 8.72
CA SER A 118 -10.30 -6.53 8.11
C SER A 118 -10.10 -6.01 6.69
N ALA A 119 -8.96 -5.35 6.43
CA ALA A 119 -8.55 -4.96 5.09
C ALA A 119 -7.02 -4.89 4.95
N ILE A 120 -6.53 -5.18 3.75
CA ILE A 120 -5.17 -4.85 3.32
C ILE A 120 -5.27 -3.65 2.38
N ILE A 121 -4.48 -2.60 2.63
CA ILE A 121 -4.47 -1.39 1.80
C ILE A 121 -3.08 -1.22 1.18
N CYS A 122 -3.01 -1.15 -0.14
CA CYS A 122 -1.77 -0.89 -0.87
C CYS A 122 -1.93 0.40 -1.69
N SER A 123 -1.24 1.46 -1.28
CA SER A 123 -1.32 2.76 -1.95
C SER A 123 -0.09 3.02 -2.81
N PHE A 124 -0.29 3.35 -4.08
CA PHE A 124 0.75 3.77 -5.04
C PHE A 124 1.93 2.80 -5.24
N ALA A 125 1.79 1.53 -4.85
CA ALA A 125 2.91 0.59 -4.85
C ALA A 125 2.67 -0.71 -5.64
N LEU A 126 1.45 -1.23 -5.73
CA LEU A 126 1.21 -2.56 -6.32
C LEU A 126 1.70 -2.69 -7.78
N HIS A 127 1.76 -1.61 -8.54
CA HIS A 127 2.30 -1.59 -9.90
C HIS A 127 3.83 -1.83 -9.95
N LEU A 128 4.51 -1.77 -8.80
CA LEU A 128 5.95 -2.06 -8.67
C LEU A 128 6.21 -3.56 -8.44
N ALA A 129 5.18 -4.34 -8.05
CA ALA A 129 5.31 -5.78 -7.92
C ALA A 129 5.66 -6.40 -9.29
N PRO A 130 6.67 -7.30 -9.35
CA PRO A 130 7.01 -7.98 -10.60
C PRO A 130 5.80 -8.75 -11.15
N GLU A 131 5.48 -8.54 -12.43
CA GLU A 131 4.28 -9.13 -13.06
C GLU A 131 4.25 -10.66 -12.91
N LYS A 132 5.41 -11.31 -12.99
CA LYS A 132 5.57 -12.76 -12.88
C LYS A 132 5.15 -13.34 -11.53
N ILE A 133 5.17 -12.54 -10.45
CA ILE A 133 4.80 -13.00 -9.11
C ILE A 133 3.43 -12.49 -8.68
N LEU A 134 2.83 -11.57 -9.41
CA LEU A 134 1.62 -10.85 -8.98
C LEU A 134 0.48 -11.80 -8.58
N TYR A 135 0.24 -12.85 -9.39
CA TYR A 135 -0.81 -13.83 -9.06
C TYR A 135 -0.53 -14.52 -7.72
N SER A 136 0.66 -15.11 -7.57
CA SER A 136 1.04 -15.83 -6.36
C SER A 136 1.05 -14.90 -5.13
N PHE A 137 1.49 -13.66 -5.30
CA PHE A 137 1.44 -12.65 -4.27
C PHE A 137 0.01 -12.34 -3.82
N VAL A 138 -0.92 -12.10 -4.77
CA VAL A 138 -2.32 -11.83 -4.44
C VAL A 138 -2.95 -13.04 -3.75
N GLN A 139 -2.64 -14.28 -4.18
CA GLN A 139 -3.11 -15.49 -3.48
C GLN A 139 -2.54 -15.60 -2.06
N ALA A 140 -1.31 -15.16 -1.84
CA ALA A 140 -0.70 -15.16 -0.50
C ALA A 140 -1.39 -14.15 0.43
N ILE A 141 -1.64 -12.93 -0.02
CA ILE A 141 -2.29 -11.91 0.83
C ILE A 141 -3.77 -12.22 1.10
N TRP A 142 -4.46 -12.99 0.24
CA TRP A 142 -5.82 -13.49 0.54
C TRP A 142 -5.86 -14.42 1.76
N GLN A 143 -4.73 -15.01 2.18
CA GLN A 143 -4.67 -15.77 3.43
C GLN A 143 -4.73 -14.84 4.65
N LEU A 144 -4.41 -13.57 4.50
CA LEU A 144 -4.32 -12.58 5.58
C LEU A 144 -5.58 -11.71 5.70
N SER A 145 -6.35 -11.55 4.63
CA SER A 145 -7.60 -10.75 4.61
C SER A 145 -8.50 -11.19 3.46
N ASP A 146 -9.80 -11.00 3.59
CA ASP A 146 -10.77 -11.16 2.49
C ASP A 146 -11.01 -9.85 1.73
N ALA A 147 -10.40 -8.74 2.16
CA ALA A 147 -10.57 -7.41 1.58
C ALA A 147 -9.23 -6.79 1.19
N LEU A 148 -9.14 -6.31 -0.04
CA LEU A 148 -7.97 -5.62 -0.59
C LEU A 148 -8.37 -4.28 -1.20
N VAL A 149 -7.75 -3.22 -0.72
CA VAL A 149 -7.91 -1.86 -1.23
C VAL A 149 -6.66 -1.43 -1.98
N ILE A 150 -6.82 -1.03 -3.23
CA ILE A 150 -5.71 -0.49 -4.04
C ILE A 150 -5.98 0.98 -4.33
N ILE A 151 -5.05 1.86 -3.96
CA ILE A 151 -5.08 3.28 -4.34
C ILE A 151 -4.00 3.52 -5.37
N THR A 152 -4.38 3.94 -6.60
CA THR A 152 -3.44 4.03 -7.72
C THR A 152 -3.90 5.00 -8.80
N PRO A 153 -2.97 5.74 -9.45
CA PRO A 153 -3.26 6.46 -10.70
C PRO A 153 -3.20 5.54 -11.93
N HIS A 154 -2.80 4.27 -11.75
CA HIS A 154 -2.53 3.35 -12.85
C HIS A 154 -3.73 2.45 -13.15
N LYS A 155 -3.89 2.12 -14.44
CA LYS A 155 -4.87 1.12 -14.89
C LYS A 155 -4.42 -0.32 -14.63
N ARG A 156 -3.15 -0.53 -14.36
CA ARG A 156 -2.56 -1.84 -14.07
C ARG A 156 -1.94 -1.86 -12.68
N PRO A 157 -1.86 -3.05 -12.04
CA PRO A 157 -2.37 -4.34 -12.50
C PRO A 157 -3.91 -4.39 -12.51
N VAL A 158 -4.46 -5.27 -13.38
CA VAL A 158 -5.91 -5.54 -13.48
C VAL A 158 -6.18 -6.82 -12.70
N LEU A 159 -6.51 -6.69 -11.42
CA LEU A 159 -6.68 -7.81 -10.50
C LEU A 159 -7.94 -8.63 -10.78
N GLU A 160 -8.95 -8.03 -11.43
CA GLU A 160 -10.21 -8.68 -11.83
C GLU A 160 -9.99 -9.86 -12.80
N LYS A 161 -8.80 -9.97 -13.38
CA LYS A 161 -8.40 -11.11 -14.22
C LYS A 161 -7.83 -12.27 -13.42
N LEU A 162 -7.53 -12.07 -12.14
CA LEU A 162 -7.00 -13.10 -11.28
C LEU A 162 -8.15 -13.94 -10.72
N GLN A 163 -7.89 -15.25 -10.62
CA GLN A 163 -8.82 -16.19 -10.01
C GLN A 163 -9.05 -15.80 -8.54
N ASN A 164 -10.28 -15.99 -8.04
CA ASN A 164 -10.68 -15.68 -6.67
C ASN A 164 -10.54 -14.17 -6.29
N THR A 165 -10.62 -13.26 -7.26
CA THR A 165 -10.52 -11.82 -7.01
C THR A 165 -11.66 -11.09 -7.71
N LYS A 166 -12.51 -10.42 -6.94
CA LYS A 166 -13.68 -9.70 -7.45
C LYS A 166 -13.60 -8.21 -7.10
N LEU A 167 -13.67 -7.35 -8.11
CA LEU A 167 -13.87 -5.91 -7.89
C LEU A 167 -15.30 -5.66 -7.41
N ILE A 168 -15.44 -5.14 -6.20
CA ILE A 168 -16.74 -4.81 -5.60
C ILE A 168 -17.17 -3.40 -5.97
N PHE A 169 -16.24 -2.43 -5.85
CA PHE A 169 -16.48 -1.07 -6.33
C PHE A 169 -15.16 -0.34 -6.63
N GLU A 170 -15.32 0.74 -7.39
CA GLU A 170 -14.27 1.71 -7.68
C GLU A 170 -14.78 3.11 -7.36
N ASP A 171 -13.90 3.93 -6.79
CA ASP A 171 -14.11 5.36 -6.58
C ASP A 171 -12.86 6.13 -7.05
N PHE A 172 -12.93 7.45 -7.19
CA PHE A 172 -11.76 8.22 -7.60
C PHE A 172 -11.75 9.64 -7.03
N ALA A 173 -10.56 10.19 -6.90
CA ALA A 173 -10.28 11.60 -6.69
C ALA A 173 -9.62 12.20 -7.94
N LEU A 174 -9.76 13.50 -8.13
CA LEU A 174 -9.19 14.23 -9.28
C LEU A 174 -7.99 15.08 -8.82
N THR A 175 -6.87 14.94 -9.52
CA THR A 175 -5.76 15.87 -9.36
C THR A 175 -6.08 17.23 -9.98
N ALA A 176 -5.29 18.27 -9.66
CA ALA A 176 -5.41 19.60 -10.27
C ALA A 176 -5.28 19.59 -11.81
N ARG A 177 -4.74 18.51 -12.39
CA ARG A 177 -4.64 18.31 -13.84
C ARG A 177 -5.70 17.35 -14.36
N GLU A 178 -6.82 17.18 -13.64
CA GLU A 178 -7.95 16.31 -13.97
C GLU A 178 -7.60 14.83 -14.17
N LYS A 179 -6.45 14.39 -13.67
CA LYS A 179 -6.07 12.97 -13.69
C LYS A 179 -6.72 12.24 -12.51
N LYS A 180 -7.29 11.06 -12.78
CA LYS A 180 -7.92 10.22 -11.77
C LYS A 180 -6.86 9.47 -10.96
N ILE A 181 -7.08 9.46 -9.65
CA ILE A 181 -6.49 8.53 -8.71
C ILE A 181 -7.63 7.65 -8.23
N PHE A 182 -7.53 6.36 -8.47
CA PHE A 182 -8.58 5.39 -8.16
C PHE A 182 -8.36 4.77 -6.80
N LEU A 183 -9.46 4.54 -6.08
CA LEU A 183 -9.56 3.55 -5.01
C LEU A 183 -10.37 2.39 -5.59
N LYS A 184 -9.81 1.19 -5.55
CA LYS A 184 -10.44 -0.04 -5.98
C LYS A 184 -10.55 -0.98 -4.79
N PHE A 185 -11.76 -1.44 -4.50
CA PHE A 185 -12.03 -2.37 -3.43
C PHE A 185 -12.34 -3.74 -4.01
N TYR A 186 -11.54 -4.72 -3.59
CA TYR A 186 -11.64 -6.10 -4.02
C TYR A 186 -11.97 -7.00 -2.84
N GLU A 187 -12.71 -8.06 -3.10
CA GLU A 187 -12.93 -9.16 -2.17
C GLU A 187 -12.43 -10.48 -2.76
N GLN A 188 -11.99 -11.36 -1.86
CA GLN A 188 -11.75 -12.75 -2.20
C GLN A 188 -13.12 -13.44 -2.47
N HIS A 189 -13.19 -14.22 -3.53
CA HIS A 189 -14.44 -14.85 -3.99
C HIS A 189 -14.38 -16.36 -3.90
#